data_017bd59484bc194191a0c149edd901a1
#
_entry.id   017bd59484bc194191a0c149edd901a1
#
_cell.length_a   1.000
_cell.length_b   1.000
_cell.length_c   1.000
_cell.angle_alpha   90.00
_cell.angle_beta   90.00
_cell.angle_gamma   90.00
#
_symmetry.space_group_name_H-M   'P 1'
#
loop_
_entity.id
_entity.type
_entity.pdbx_description
1 polymer ?
#
loop_
_entity_poly.entity_id
_entity_poly.type
_entity_poly.pdbx_seq_one_letter_code
_entity_poly.pdbx_strand_id
1 'polypeptide(L)'
;MLDRVRYDGITADFSSLSRKKFEEYIGKKVANFPEDIFRWTKNADGKYTTQPGKYFRKWLEWRTKNITDFMALARKEVKAANPDVSFGTYTGAWYPSYYEVGVNFASKEYDPGKDFSWATPEYKNYGYAELIDLYATGNYYTDITIEE
;
A
#
# COMPACT_ATOMS: atom_id res chain seq x y z
N MET A 1 6.20 0.43 -18.65
CA MET A 1 5.97 -0.36 -17.41
C MET A 1 6.55 0.40 -16.24
N LEU A 2 5.82 0.50 -15.13
CA LEU A 2 6.26 1.11 -13.89
C LEU A 2 6.80 0.04 -12.94
N ASP A 3 7.92 0.31 -12.29
CA ASP A 3 8.53 -0.56 -11.28
C ASP A 3 8.67 0.19 -9.96
N ARG A 4 8.48 -0.52 -8.85
CA ARG A 4 8.63 -0.01 -7.48
C ARG A 4 7.82 1.25 -7.16
N VAL A 5 6.61 1.38 -7.70
CA VAL A 5 5.67 2.44 -7.30
C VAL A 5 5.11 2.08 -5.92
N ARG A 6 5.85 2.42 -4.89
CA ARG A 6 5.55 2.06 -3.51
C ARG A 6 6.32 2.92 -2.51
N TYR A 7 5.88 2.91 -1.26
CA TYR A 7 6.69 3.42 -0.16
C TYR A 7 7.88 2.48 0.13
N ASP A 8 8.90 2.99 0.81
CA ASP A 8 10.08 2.19 1.16
C ASP A 8 9.75 1.07 2.16
N GLY A 9 8.86 1.35 3.11
CA GLY A 9 8.41 0.38 4.11
C GLY A 9 7.27 0.93 4.96
N ILE A 10 6.88 0.18 5.97
CA ILE A 10 5.79 0.55 6.87
C ILE A 10 6.11 1.83 7.66
N THR A 11 7.38 2.12 7.88
CA THR A 11 7.90 3.27 8.61
C THR A 11 8.06 4.53 7.76
N ALA A 12 7.82 4.48 6.48
CA ALA A 12 7.78 5.64 5.59
C ALA A 12 6.31 6.02 5.32
N ASP A 13 5.97 7.24 5.15
CA ASP A 13 6.61 8.53 5.31
C ASP A 13 5.87 9.31 6.42
N PHE A 14 6.55 9.72 7.48
CA PHE A 14 5.98 10.47 8.61
C PHE A 14 6.33 11.97 8.57
N SER A 15 6.46 12.54 7.38
CA SER A 15 6.68 13.97 7.20
C SER A 15 5.46 14.80 7.67
N SER A 16 5.70 16.08 7.91
CA SER A 16 4.63 17.03 8.22
C SER A 16 3.60 17.15 7.10
N LEU A 17 4.03 16.97 5.83
CA LEU A 17 3.16 16.96 4.68
C LEU A 17 2.23 15.74 4.69
N SER A 18 2.79 14.56 4.94
CA SER A 18 2.01 13.32 5.02
C SER A 18 1.04 13.34 6.19
N ARG A 19 1.46 13.88 7.35
CA ARG A 19 0.55 14.12 8.48
C ARG A 19 -0.62 14.99 8.06
N LYS A 20 -0.35 16.16 7.44
CA LYS A 20 -1.40 17.09 7.00
C LYS A 20 -2.39 16.43 6.05
N LYS A 21 -1.90 15.76 5.01
CA LYS A 21 -2.75 15.07 4.03
C LYS A 21 -3.57 13.93 4.64
N PHE A 22 -2.99 13.21 5.57
CA PHE A 22 -3.73 12.15 6.29
C PHE A 22 -4.82 12.73 7.19
N GLU A 23 -4.54 13.81 7.92
CA GLU A 23 -5.53 14.52 8.73
C GLU A 23 -6.69 15.04 7.88
N GLU A 24 -6.40 15.57 6.69
CA GLU A 24 -7.40 15.97 5.70
C GLU A 24 -8.25 14.77 5.24
N TYR A 25 -7.60 13.64 4.97
CA TYR A 25 -8.26 12.41 4.56
C TYR A 25 -9.24 11.85 5.61
N ILE A 26 -8.85 11.85 6.88
CA ILE A 26 -9.70 11.35 7.98
C ILE A 26 -10.65 12.42 8.56
N GLY A 27 -10.55 13.66 8.09
CA GLY A 27 -11.39 14.80 8.53
C GLY A 27 -11.14 15.25 9.96
N LYS A 28 -9.99 14.94 10.56
CA LYS A 28 -9.67 15.31 11.94
C LYS A 28 -8.16 15.35 12.21
N LYS A 29 -7.79 16.08 13.28
CA LYS A 29 -6.40 16.14 13.74
C LYS A 29 -5.97 14.86 14.46
N VAL A 30 -4.72 14.48 14.24
CA VAL A 30 -4.05 13.39 14.96
C VAL A 30 -3.26 14.00 16.12
N ALA A 31 -3.75 13.76 17.36
CA ALA A 31 -3.19 14.41 18.54
C ALA A 31 -1.74 14.00 18.79
N ASN A 32 -1.47 12.70 18.76
CA ASN A 32 -0.13 12.14 18.99
C ASN A 32 0.35 11.47 17.69
N PHE A 33 1.10 12.23 16.90
CA PHE A 33 1.67 11.72 15.65
C PHE A 33 3.19 11.58 15.82
N PRO A 34 3.78 10.42 15.53
CA PRO A 34 3.21 9.25 14.82
C PRO A 34 2.57 8.18 15.71
N GLU A 35 2.56 8.31 17.03
CA GLU A 35 2.19 7.25 17.99
C GLU A 35 0.75 6.76 17.82
N ASP A 36 -0.17 7.64 17.37
CA ASP A 36 -1.55 7.28 17.04
C ASP A 36 -1.64 6.44 15.75
N ILE A 37 -0.58 6.39 14.94
CA ILE A 37 -0.45 5.50 13.78
C ILE A 37 0.20 4.20 14.21
N PHE A 38 1.45 4.25 14.70
CA PHE A 38 2.09 3.15 15.40
C PHE A 38 3.23 3.62 16.32
N ARG A 39 3.59 2.76 17.26
CA ARG A 39 4.63 3.02 18.24
C ARG A 39 5.77 2.04 18.08
N TRP A 40 6.95 2.53 18.38
CA TRP A 40 8.11 1.69 18.57
C TRP A 40 8.18 1.23 20.01
N THR A 41 8.27 -0.07 20.22
CA THR A 41 8.53 -0.67 21.52
C THR A 41 9.80 -1.48 21.45
N LYS A 42 10.63 -1.37 22.48
CA LYS A 42 11.84 -2.19 22.64
C LYS A 42 11.46 -3.41 23.48
N ASN A 43 11.63 -4.61 22.93
CA ASN A 43 11.37 -5.84 23.66
C ASN A 43 12.53 -6.17 24.62
N ALA A 44 12.37 -7.25 25.42
CA ALA A 44 13.37 -7.68 26.40
C ALA A 44 14.74 -7.98 25.78
N ASP A 45 14.78 -8.44 24.54
CA ASP A 45 16.00 -8.74 23.79
C ASP A 45 16.66 -7.51 23.16
N GLY A 46 16.11 -6.33 23.44
CA GLY A 46 16.62 -5.07 22.90
C GLY A 46 16.23 -4.77 21.45
N LYS A 47 15.42 -5.60 20.81
CA LYS A 47 14.91 -5.38 19.45
C LYS A 47 13.70 -4.45 19.47
N TYR A 48 13.63 -3.58 18.47
CA TYR A 48 12.47 -2.72 18.28
C TYR A 48 11.40 -3.46 17.50
N THR A 49 10.16 -3.35 18.00
CA THR A 49 8.94 -3.81 17.34
C THR A 49 7.97 -2.66 17.19
N THR A 50 7.11 -2.75 16.20
CA THR A 50 6.03 -1.78 16.00
C THR A 50 4.74 -2.30 16.59
N GLN A 51 3.96 -1.41 17.22
CA GLN A 51 2.61 -1.71 17.68
C GLN A 51 1.62 -0.77 17.00
N PRO A 52 0.55 -1.31 16.39
CA PRO A 52 -0.48 -0.49 15.77
C PRO A 52 -1.11 0.50 16.74
N GLY A 53 -1.23 1.75 16.31
CA GLY A 53 -2.04 2.77 16.98
C GLY A 53 -3.48 2.76 16.50
N LYS A 54 -4.32 3.65 17.08
CA LYS A 54 -5.76 3.72 16.78
C LYS A 54 -6.10 4.05 15.32
N TYR A 55 -5.17 4.69 14.58
CA TYR A 55 -5.36 5.04 13.17
C TYR A 55 -4.53 4.19 12.21
N PHE A 56 -3.87 3.14 12.69
CA PHE A 56 -2.98 2.33 11.86
C PHE A 56 -3.65 1.83 10.58
N ARG A 57 -4.81 1.18 10.69
CA ARG A 57 -5.54 0.65 9.52
C ARG A 57 -5.96 1.75 8.54
N LYS A 58 -6.38 2.91 9.04
CA LYS A 58 -6.72 4.07 8.19
C LYS A 58 -5.48 4.70 7.54
N TRP A 59 -4.33 4.64 8.19
CA TRP A 59 -3.07 5.06 7.61
C TRP A 59 -2.65 4.15 6.45
N LEU A 60 -2.79 2.84 6.59
CA LEU A 60 -2.54 1.88 5.51
C LEU A 60 -3.46 2.14 4.31
N GLU A 61 -4.75 2.32 4.56
CA GLU A 61 -5.76 2.65 3.55
C GLU A 61 -5.40 3.95 2.80
N TRP A 62 -5.05 5.01 3.52
CA TRP A 62 -4.66 6.28 2.93
C TRP A 62 -3.39 6.17 2.08
N ARG A 63 -2.39 5.44 2.53
CA ARG A 63 -1.15 5.20 1.76
C ARG A 63 -1.46 4.47 0.45
N THR A 64 -2.30 3.47 0.52
CA THR A 64 -2.74 2.71 -0.65
C THR A 64 -3.53 3.59 -1.62
N LYS A 65 -4.41 4.45 -1.10
CA LYS A 65 -5.09 5.47 -1.91
C LYS A 65 -4.10 6.34 -2.69
N ASN A 66 -3.05 6.83 -2.04
CA ASN A 66 -2.06 7.70 -2.70
C ASN A 66 -1.36 6.98 -3.87
N ILE A 67 -1.00 5.70 -3.71
CA ILE A 67 -0.41 4.90 -4.79
C ILE A 67 -1.41 4.68 -5.92
N THR A 68 -2.65 4.34 -5.60
CA THR A 68 -3.70 4.12 -6.61
C THR A 68 -4.04 5.40 -7.36
N ASP A 69 -4.12 6.55 -6.68
CA ASP A 69 -4.34 7.85 -7.32
C ASP A 69 -3.20 8.19 -8.29
N PHE A 70 -1.95 7.91 -7.90
CA PHE A 70 -0.80 8.07 -8.78
C PHE A 70 -0.88 7.16 -10.00
N MET A 71 -1.23 5.88 -9.82
CA MET A 71 -1.38 4.92 -10.92
C MET A 71 -2.48 5.37 -11.90
N ALA A 72 -3.61 5.86 -11.39
CA ALA A 72 -4.70 6.38 -12.21
C ALA A 72 -4.27 7.61 -13.01
N LEU A 73 -3.57 8.55 -12.38
CA LEU A 73 -3.04 9.73 -13.05
C LEU A 73 -2.01 9.35 -14.13
N ALA A 74 -1.05 8.51 -13.79
CA ALA A 74 -0.01 8.07 -14.71
C ALA A 74 -0.61 7.35 -15.94
N ARG A 75 -1.59 6.46 -15.72
CA ARG A 75 -2.32 5.82 -16.82
C ARG A 75 -3.01 6.84 -17.72
N LYS A 76 -3.71 7.80 -17.10
CA LYS A 76 -4.41 8.86 -17.86
C LYS A 76 -3.46 9.62 -18.77
N GLU A 77 -2.32 10.06 -18.24
CA GLU A 77 -1.33 10.84 -19.00
C GLU A 77 -0.67 10.00 -20.12
N VAL A 78 -0.32 8.74 -19.83
CA VAL A 78 0.24 7.84 -20.84
C VAL A 78 -0.75 7.60 -21.97
N LYS A 79 -2.01 7.29 -21.66
CA LYS A 79 -3.04 7.03 -22.67
C LYS A 79 -3.45 8.28 -23.44
N ALA A 80 -3.34 9.46 -22.84
CA ALA A 80 -3.55 10.73 -23.54
C ALA A 80 -2.43 11.02 -24.54
N ALA A 81 -1.20 10.68 -24.21
CA ALA A 81 -0.06 10.85 -25.10
C ALA A 81 -0.04 9.82 -26.25
N ASN A 82 -0.36 8.57 -25.95
CA ASN A 82 -0.49 7.49 -26.94
C ASN A 82 -1.43 6.39 -26.42
N PRO A 83 -2.64 6.28 -26.99
CA PRO A 83 -3.65 5.29 -26.53
C PRO A 83 -3.23 3.82 -26.77
N ASP A 84 -2.35 3.58 -27.73
CA ASP A 84 -1.93 2.23 -28.13
C ASP A 84 -0.84 1.65 -27.20
N VAL A 85 -0.21 2.48 -26.40
CA VAL A 85 0.82 2.02 -25.44
C VAL A 85 0.18 1.31 -24.27
N SER A 86 0.62 0.06 -24.01
CA SER A 86 0.20 -0.69 -22.82
C SER A 86 0.77 -0.07 -21.57
N PHE A 87 -0.10 0.21 -20.59
CA PHE A 87 0.29 0.66 -19.26
C PHE A 87 0.44 -0.53 -18.32
N GLY A 88 1.63 -0.74 -17.79
CA GLY A 88 1.93 -1.91 -16.98
C GLY A 88 2.66 -1.61 -15.69
N THR A 89 2.60 -2.55 -14.77
CA THR A 89 3.34 -2.51 -13.51
C THR A 89 4.08 -3.81 -13.25
N TYR A 90 5.16 -3.69 -12.49
CA TYR A 90 5.88 -4.81 -11.89
C TYR A 90 5.70 -4.77 -10.37
N THR A 91 5.27 -5.89 -9.77
CA THR A 91 5.17 -6.06 -8.32
C THR A 91 5.69 -7.44 -7.91
N GLY A 92 5.99 -7.63 -6.62
CA GLY A 92 6.23 -8.98 -6.10
C GLY A 92 4.93 -9.75 -5.88
N ALA A 93 5.03 -11.06 -5.73
CA ALA A 93 3.89 -11.97 -5.56
C ALA A 93 3.32 -12.01 -4.12
N TRP A 94 3.91 -11.30 -3.18
CA TRP A 94 3.59 -11.40 -1.73
C TRP A 94 2.48 -10.43 -1.33
N TYR A 95 1.30 -10.58 -1.86
CA TYR A 95 0.15 -9.70 -1.57
C TYR A 95 -0.09 -9.46 -0.06
N PRO A 96 -0.01 -10.49 0.83
CA PRO A 96 -0.29 -10.31 2.25
C PRO A 96 0.60 -9.30 2.99
N SER A 97 1.80 -9.00 2.46
CA SER A 97 2.74 -8.05 3.05
C SER A 97 2.81 -6.70 2.32
N TYR A 98 2.18 -6.56 1.15
CA TYR A 98 2.30 -5.35 0.32
C TYR A 98 1.60 -4.12 0.90
N TYR A 99 0.71 -4.30 1.89
CA TYR A 99 0.17 -3.19 2.67
C TYR A 99 1.26 -2.37 3.38
N GLU A 100 2.38 -3.02 3.74
CA GLU A 100 3.52 -2.36 4.40
C GLU A 100 4.17 -1.29 3.52
N VAL A 101 4.09 -1.46 2.23
CA VAL A 101 4.61 -0.53 1.23
C VAL A 101 3.50 0.28 0.51
N GLY A 102 2.27 0.23 1.02
CA GLY A 102 1.14 1.01 0.53
C GLY A 102 0.61 0.58 -0.83
N VAL A 103 0.74 -0.69 -1.18
CA VAL A 103 0.34 -1.20 -2.50
C VAL A 103 -0.82 -2.18 -2.37
N ASN A 104 -1.88 -1.95 -3.16
CA ASN A 104 -2.97 -2.88 -3.37
C ASN A 104 -3.10 -3.15 -4.88
N PHE A 105 -2.42 -4.18 -5.35
CA PHE A 105 -2.47 -4.57 -6.76
C PHE A 105 -3.65 -5.49 -7.12
N ALA A 106 -4.53 -5.78 -6.16
CA ALA A 106 -5.72 -6.58 -6.40
C ALA A 106 -6.81 -5.81 -7.16
N SER A 107 -7.80 -6.54 -7.65
CA SER A 107 -9.05 -5.98 -8.13
C SER A 107 -9.86 -5.34 -7.00
N LYS A 108 -10.66 -4.33 -7.31
CA LYS A 108 -11.63 -3.73 -6.38
C LYS A 108 -12.76 -4.68 -5.99
N GLU A 109 -12.95 -5.76 -6.74
CA GLU A 109 -13.91 -6.82 -6.42
C GLU A 109 -13.42 -7.74 -5.30
N TYR A 110 -12.10 -7.86 -5.13
CA TYR A 110 -11.52 -8.60 -4.01
C TYR A 110 -11.58 -7.78 -2.73
N ASP A 111 -12.10 -8.36 -1.68
CA ASP A 111 -12.21 -7.72 -0.36
C ASP A 111 -11.16 -8.26 0.62
N PRO A 112 -10.00 -7.59 0.77
CA PRO A 112 -8.96 -8.04 1.67
C PRO A 112 -9.39 -8.07 3.14
N GLY A 113 -10.43 -7.34 3.53
CA GLY A 113 -10.95 -7.32 4.89
C GLY A 113 -11.54 -8.65 5.34
N LYS A 114 -11.83 -9.57 4.40
CA LYS A 114 -12.27 -10.94 4.72
C LYS A 114 -11.13 -11.85 5.16
N ASP A 115 -9.92 -11.60 4.65
CA ASP A 115 -8.77 -12.47 4.85
C ASP A 115 -7.72 -11.85 5.79
N PHE A 116 -7.67 -10.50 5.88
CA PHE A 116 -6.62 -9.79 6.58
C PHE A 116 -7.17 -8.75 7.57
N SER A 117 -6.85 -8.91 8.84
CA SER A 117 -7.30 -8.00 9.91
C SER A 117 -6.74 -6.58 9.81
N TRP A 118 -5.65 -6.36 9.08
CA TRP A 118 -5.08 -5.04 8.84
C TRP A 118 -5.88 -4.20 7.84
N ALA A 119 -6.68 -4.82 6.96
CA ALA A 119 -7.48 -4.10 5.97
C ALA A 119 -8.75 -3.49 6.61
N THR A 120 -9.11 -2.28 6.17
CA THR A 120 -10.42 -1.68 6.45
C THR A 120 -11.44 -2.14 5.40
N PRO A 121 -12.74 -1.99 5.63
CA PRO A 121 -13.75 -2.27 4.61
C PRO A 121 -13.57 -1.47 3.31
N GLU A 122 -13.02 -0.25 3.41
CA GLU A 122 -12.80 0.64 2.29
C GLU A 122 -11.48 0.37 1.54
N TYR A 123 -10.58 -0.45 2.11
CA TYR A 123 -9.26 -0.73 1.53
C TYR A 123 -9.36 -1.31 0.10
N LYS A 124 -10.36 -2.13 -0.17
CA LYS A 124 -10.62 -2.69 -1.50
C LYS A 124 -10.84 -1.64 -2.59
N ASN A 125 -11.38 -0.46 -2.23
CA ASN A 125 -11.65 0.62 -3.20
C ASN A 125 -10.37 1.19 -3.81
N TYR A 126 -9.22 0.91 -3.21
CA TYR A 126 -7.90 1.35 -3.65
C TYR A 126 -7.09 0.23 -4.30
N GLY A 127 -7.75 -0.85 -4.73
CA GLY A 127 -7.17 -1.80 -5.67
C GLY A 127 -6.97 -1.16 -7.04
N TYR A 128 -5.90 -1.51 -7.77
CA TYR A 128 -5.61 -0.90 -9.05
C TYR A 128 -5.45 -1.89 -10.22
N ALA A 129 -5.84 -3.15 -10.04
CA ALA A 129 -5.74 -4.14 -11.12
C ALA A 129 -6.42 -3.66 -12.42
N GLU A 130 -7.57 -2.99 -12.32
CA GLU A 130 -8.33 -2.50 -13.46
C GLU A 130 -7.65 -1.34 -14.22
N LEU A 131 -6.62 -0.75 -13.63
CA LEU A 131 -5.83 0.31 -14.28
C LEU A 131 -4.68 -0.25 -15.14
N ILE A 132 -4.45 -1.56 -15.12
CA ILE A 132 -3.24 -2.17 -15.65
C ILE A 132 -3.58 -3.00 -16.90
N ASP A 133 -2.89 -2.71 -18.02
CA ASP A 133 -2.98 -3.48 -19.26
C ASP A 133 -1.99 -4.65 -19.26
N LEU A 134 -0.84 -4.49 -18.58
CA LEU A 134 0.21 -5.51 -18.47
C LEU A 134 0.69 -5.61 -17.02
N TYR A 135 0.55 -6.80 -16.47
CA TYR A 135 0.98 -7.09 -15.10
C TYR A 135 2.14 -8.08 -15.08
N ALA A 136 3.26 -7.69 -14.47
CA ALA A 136 4.39 -8.56 -14.27
C ALA A 136 4.59 -8.81 -12.76
N THR A 137 4.64 -10.07 -12.37
CA THR A 137 4.90 -10.49 -10.98
C THR A 137 6.31 -11.04 -10.82
N GLY A 138 6.99 -10.58 -9.78
CA GLY A 138 8.27 -11.14 -9.34
C GLY A 138 8.04 -12.32 -8.40
N ASN A 139 8.32 -13.52 -8.88
CA ASN A 139 8.25 -14.74 -8.09
C ASN A 139 9.68 -15.15 -7.69
N TYR A 140 10.16 -14.62 -6.58
CA TYR A 140 11.53 -14.88 -6.07
C TYR A 140 11.49 -15.90 -4.93
N TYR A 141 10.85 -17.05 -5.20
CA TYR A 141 10.84 -18.15 -4.25
C TYR A 141 12.13 -18.96 -4.39
N THR A 142 12.63 -19.43 -3.27
CA THR A 142 13.80 -20.34 -3.22
C THR A 142 13.38 -21.79 -3.44
N ASP A 143 12.11 -22.08 -3.16
CA ASP A 143 11.54 -23.42 -3.26
C ASP A 143 11.21 -23.75 -4.73
N ILE A 144 11.53 -24.97 -5.14
CA ILE A 144 11.38 -25.42 -6.53
C ILE A 144 10.03 -26.14 -6.71
N THR A 145 9.50 -26.71 -5.62
CA THR A 145 8.24 -27.42 -5.59
C THR A 145 7.33 -26.87 -4.48
N ILE A 146 6.02 -27.19 -4.55
CA ILE A 146 5.05 -26.84 -3.51
C ILE A 146 5.18 -27.70 -2.25
N GLU A 147 6.06 -28.69 -2.25
CA GLU A 147 6.31 -29.62 -1.14
C GLU A 147 7.55 -29.22 -0.32
N GLU A 148 8.27 -28.18 -0.72
CA GLU A 148 9.49 -27.68 -0.07
C GLU A 148 9.22 -26.48 0.81
#